data_5b9fbc6b4f5f1c512662986c925f1672
#
_entry.id   5b9fbc6b4f5f1c512662986c925f1672
#
_cell.length_a   1.000
_cell.length_b   1.000
_cell.length_c   1.000
_cell.angle_alpha   90.00
_cell.angle_beta   90.00
_cell.angle_gamma   90.00
#
_symmetry.space_group_name_H-M   'P 1'
#
loop_
_entity.id
_entity.type
_entity.pdbx_description
1 polymer ?
#
loop_
_entity_poly.entity_id
_entity_poly.type
_entity_poly.pdbx_seq_one_letter_code
_entity_poly.pdbx_strand_id
1 'polypeptide(L)'
;MGRRKFGPQTGPWTDDEWCGWWGDEPPFETTVFVMTHYPRPTIDFANGTSFHVVDGPPEEALALAREAAGGKDVQIGGGPTTVREFLSVGLVDVMQVVLVPIVLGRGVSLWEGLEGLEDG
;
A
#
# COMPACT_ATOMS: atom_id res chain seq x y z
N MET A 1 0.46 -0.48 -2.07
CA MET A 1 0.29 0.41 -0.89
C MET A 1 -1.10 1.02 -0.87
N GLY A 2 -1.55 1.45 0.30
CA GLY A 2 -2.80 2.18 0.43
C GLY A 2 -2.68 3.62 -0.03
N ARG A 3 -3.81 4.24 -0.36
CA ARG A 3 -3.84 5.60 -0.89
C ARG A 3 -3.23 6.65 0.05
N ARG A 4 -3.45 6.55 1.35
CA ARG A 4 -2.91 7.50 2.34
C ARG A 4 -1.39 7.41 2.48
N LYS A 5 -0.82 6.26 2.16
CA LYS A 5 0.64 6.11 2.05
C LYS A 5 1.18 6.87 0.84
N PHE A 6 0.43 6.90 -0.24
CA PHE A 6 0.79 7.63 -1.47
C PHE A 6 0.62 9.14 -1.30
N GLY A 7 -0.44 9.60 -0.64
CA GLY A 7 -0.70 11.03 -0.50
C GLY A 7 -1.83 11.39 0.46
N PRO A 8 -2.03 12.68 0.70
CA PRO A 8 -3.03 13.17 1.66
C PRO A 8 -4.45 13.19 1.13
N GLN A 9 -4.63 13.12 -0.19
CA GLN A 9 -5.96 13.24 -0.80
C GLN A 9 -6.83 12.03 -0.54
N THR A 10 -8.11 12.27 -0.28
CA THR A 10 -9.15 11.25 -0.16
C THR A 10 -10.27 11.54 -1.15
N GLY A 11 -11.05 10.51 -1.53
CA GLY A 11 -12.09 10.67 -2.53
C GLY A 11 -11.55 10.93 -3.93
N PRO A 12 -12.32 11.62 -4.82
CA PRO A 12 -11.87 11.95 -6.16
C PRO A 12 -10.55 12.73 -6.16
N TRP A 13 -9.73 12.53 -7.19
CA TRP A 13 -8.48 13.25 -7.33
C TRP A 13 -8.75 14.72 -7.63
N THR A 14 -8.25 15.62 -6.79
CA THR A 14 -8.42 17.05 -6.90
C THR A 14 -7.12 17.76 -7.31
N ASP A 15 -6.00 17.07 -7.22
CA ASP A 15 -4.68 17.56 -7.61
C ASP A 15 -3.98 16.47 -8.43
N ASP A 16 -4.03 16.61 -9.75
CA ASP A 16 -3.42 15.67 -10.69
C ASP A 16 -1.90 15.83 -10.76
N GLU A 17 -1.37 16.92 -10.22
CA GLU A 17 0.08 17.14 -10.14
C GLU A 17 0.72 16.39 -8.97
N TRP A 18 -0.07 15.94 -7.99
CA TRP A 18 0.44 15.16 -6.87
C TRP A 18 0.90 13.77 -7.34
N CYS A 19 2.18 13.50 -7.19
CA CYS A 19 2.82 12.26 -7.65
C CYS A 19 3.46 11.44 -6.51
N GLY A 20 3.01 11.63 -5.29
CA GLY A 20 3.54 10.95 -4.11
C GLY A 20 4.41 11.86 -3.24
N TRP A 21 4.80 11.34 -2.08
CA TRP A 21 5.59 12.07 -1.09
C TRP A 21 7.09 12.19 -1.42
N TRP A 22 7.56 11.45 -2.42
CA TRP A 22 9.01 11.18 -2.63
C TRP A 22 9.68 12.07 -3.68
N GLY A 23 8.98 13.07 -4.23
CA GLY A 23 9.53 13.94 -5.27
C GLY A 23 9.79 13.22 -6.60
N ASP A 24 10.82 13.62 -7.31
CA ASP A 24 11.11 13.16 -8.69
C ASP A 24 11.85 11.80 -8.74
N GLU A 25 12.37 11.34 -7.62
CA GLU A 25 13.12 10.08 -7.53
C GLU A 25 12.60 9.18 -6.41
N PRO A 26 11.37 8.63 -6.53
CA PRO A 26 10.85 7.70 -5.55
C PRO A 26 11.79 6.49 -5.38
N PRO A 27 12.05 6.03 -4.14
CA PRO A 27 13.10 5.03 -3.88
C PRO A 27 12.74 3.60 -4.25
N PHE A 28 11.62 3.38 -4.92
CA PHE A 28 11.13 2.03 -5.20
C PHE A 28 11.80 1.39 -6.41
N GLU A 29 12.06 2.13 -7.47
CA GLU A 29 12.69 1.67 -8.73
C GLU A 29 12.00 0.43 -9.33
N THR A 30 10.70 0.32 -9.11
CA THR A 30 9.86 -0.80 -9.54
C THR A 30 8.41 -0.34 -9.67
N THR A 31 7.56 -1.26 -10.13
CA THR A 31 6.12 -1.03 -10.18
C THR A 31 5.53 -1.03 -8.78
N VAL A 32 4.74 -0.01 -8.46
CA VAL A 32 4.02 0.14 -7.20
C VAL A 32 2.52 0.25 -7.50
N PHE A 33 1.71 -0.57 -6.83
CA PHE A 33 0.26 -0.51 -6.94
C PHE A 33 -0.33 0.27 -5.78
N VAL A 34 -1.08 1.33 -6.09
CA VAL A 34 -1.77 2.17 -5.11
C VAL A 34 -3.25 1.77 -5.10
N MET A 35 -3.72 1.27 -3.97
CA MET A 35 -5.09 0.80 -3.81
C MET A 35 -6.03 1.95 -3.49
N THR A 36 -6.98 2.21 -4.38
CA THR A 36 -8.02 3.23 -4.20
C THR A 36 -9.20 2.93 -5.14
N HIS A 37 -10.40 3.38 -4.76
CA HIS A 37 -11.60 3.28 -5.61
C HIS A 37 -11.67 4.34 -6.71
N TYR A 38 -10.75 5.28 -6.73
CA TYR A 38 -10.77 6.41 -7.66
C TYR A 38 -9.68 6.25 -8.71
N PRO A 39 -10.03 6.02 -9.99
CA PRO A 39 -9.05 5.77 -11.04
C PRO A 39 -8.20 7.00 -11.34
N ARG A 40 -6.99 6.74 -11.78
CA ARG A 40 -6.03 7.74 -12.21
C ARG A 40 -5.05 7.11 -13.20
N PRO A 41 -4.55 7.87 -14.21
CA PRO A 41 -3.50 7.37 -15.10
C PRO A 41 -2.24 6.96 -14.33
N THR A 42 -1.52 5.97 -14.86
CA THR A 42 -0.23 5.54 -14.32
C THR A 42 0.76 6.71 -14.31
N ILE A 43 1.56 6.79 -13.27
CA ILE A 43 2.59 7.82 -13.11
C ILE A 43 3.94 7.14 -13.24
N ASP A 44 4.72 7.52 -14.26
CA ASP A 44 6.05 6.97 -14.54
C ASP A 44 7.14 7.96 -14.16
N PHE A 45 8.21 7.45 -13.57
CA PHE A 45 9.40 8.22 -13.20
C PHE A 45 10.61 7.72 -13.99
N ALA A 46 11.56 8.62 -14.22
CA ALA A 46 12.78 8.31 -14.98
C ALA A 46 13.67 7.25 -14.31
N ASN A 47 13.57 7.10 -12.98
CA ASN A 47 14.36 6.12 -12.23
C ASN A 47 13.79 4.69 -12.25
N GLY A 48 12.73 4.44 -13.01
CA GLY A 48 12.10 3.12 -13.11
C GLY A 48 10.96 2.87 -12.13
N THR A 49 10.62 3.82 -11.27
CA THR A 49 9.43 3.74 -10.42
C THR A 49 8.19 4.07 -11.25
N SER A 50 7.13 3.28 -11.09
CA SER A 50 5.82 3.60 -11.65
C SER A 50 4.72 3.34 -10.63
N PHE A 51 3.77 4.27 -10.52
CA PHE A 51 2.59 4.12 -9.68
C PHE A 51 1.37 3.78 -10.54
N HIS A 52 0.80 2.62 -10.28
CA HIS A 52 -0.44 2.14 -10.91
C HIS A 52 -1.55 2.17 -9.89
N VAL A 53 -2.65 2.84 -10.20
CA VAL A 53 -3.82 2.90 -9.33
C VAL A 53 -4.70 1.69 -9.60
N VAL A 54 -5.09 0.99 -8.54
CA VAL A 54 -5.88 -0.24 -8.61
C VAL A 54 -7.13 -0.10 -7.76
N ASP A 55 -8.29 -0.35 -8.38
CA ASP A 55 -9.55 -0.50 -7.67
C ASP A 55 -9.91 -1.99 -7.64
N GLY A 56 -10.02 -2.56 -6.46
CA GLY A 56 -10.35 -3.97 -6.30
C GLY A 56 -9.99 -4.51 -4.92
N PRO A 57 -10.37 -5.76 -4.64
CA PRO A 57 -10.02 -6.40 -3.37
C PRO A 57 -8.52 -6.74 -3.28
N PRO A 58 -8.01 -7.02 -2.06
CA PRO A 58 -6.60 -7.36 -1.85
C PRO A 58 -6.07 -8.47 -2.76
N GLU A 59 -6.88 -9.48 -3.02
CA GLU A 59 -6.51 -10.62 -3.87
C GLU A 59 -6.19 -10.20 -5.30
N GLU A 60 -6.97 -9.30 -5.88
CA GLU A 60 -6.74 -8.78 -7.23
C GLU A 60 -5.49 -7.91 -7.30
N ALA A 61 -5.30 -7.03 -6.32
CA ALA A 61 -4.10 -6.20 -6.24
C ALA A 61 -2.85 -7.07 -6.10
N LEU A 62 -2.91 -8.12 -5.28
CA LEU A 62 -1.79 -9.05 -5.11
C LEU A 62 -1.50 -9.83 -6.39
N ALA A 63 -2.54 -10.27 -7.12
CA ALA A 63 -2.37 -10.96 -8.40
C ALA A 63 -1.62 -10.09 -9.42
N LEU A 64 -2.00 -8.83 -9.55
CA LEU A 64 -1.32 -7.85 -10.41
C LEU A 64 0.14 -7.64 -9.98
N ALA A 65 0.37 -7.52 -8.67
CA ALA A 65 1.71 -7.31 -8.13
C ALA A 65 2.61 -8.53 -8.35
N ARG A 66 2.09 -9.75 -8.18
CA ARG A 66 2.82 -10.99 -8.45
C ARG A 66 3.19 -11.14 -9.92
N GLU A 67 2.29 -10.79 -10.82
CA GLU A 67 2.57 -10.77 -12.26
C GLU A 67 3.70 -9.80 -12.59
N ALA A 68 3.65 -8.58 -12.06
CA ALA A 68 4.69 -7.58 -12.24
C ALA A 68 6.03 -7.99 -11.60
N ALA A 69 5.99 -8.72 -10.49
CA ALA A 69 7.18 -9.17 -9.77
C ALA A 69 7.94 -10.30 -10.49
N GLY A 70 7.28 -11.04 -11.40
CA GLY A 70 7.94 -12.08 -12.19
C GLY A 70 8.61 -13.17 -11.36
N GLY A 71 7.98 -13.61 -10.27
CA GLY A 71 8.52 -14.63 -9.36
C GLY A 71 9.30 -14.09 -8.17
N LYS A 72 9.50 -12.78 -8.09
CA LYS A 72 10.10 -12.11 -6.92
C LYS A 72 9.07 -11.84 -5.84
N ASP A 73 9.53 -11.47 -4.66
CA ASP A 73 8.67 -11.13 -3.54
C ASP A 73 7.85 -9.86 -3.81
N VAL A 74 6.67 -9.81 -3.20
CA VAL A 74 5.78 -8.64 -3.20
C VAL A 74 5.75 -8.06 -1.79
N GLN A 75 5.99 -6.76 -1.68
CA GLN A 75 5.95 -6.05 -0.41
C GLN A 75 4.67 -5.25 -0.26
N ILE A 76 4.01 -5.40 0.90
CA ILE A 76 2.87 -4.58 1.30
C ILE A 76 3.40 -3.46 2.18
N GLY A 77 3.41 -2.24 1.63
CA GLY A 77 4.10 -1.10 2.24
C GLY A 77 3.26 -0.23 3.18
N GLY A 78 2.07 -0.64 3.56
CA GLY A 78 1.20 0.11 4.46
C GLY A 78 0.16 0.97 3.73
N GLY A 79 -0.66 1.79 4.38
CA GLY A 79 -0.70 1.97 5.85
C GLY A 79 -1.38 0.86 6.64
N PRO A 80 -1.70 1.12 7.92
CA PRO A 80 -2.26 0.10 8.81
C PRO A 80 -3.55 -0.54 8.29
N THR A 81 -4.46 0.23 7.74
CA THR A 81 -5.72 -0.27 7.17
C THR A 81 -5.46 -1.25 6.02
N THR A 82 -4.54 -0.92 5.12
CA THR A 82 -4.16 -1.79 4.00
C THR A 82 -3.51 -3.08 4.51
N VAL A 83 -2.59 -2.99 5.46
CA VAL A 83 -1.95 -4.18 6.06
C VAL A 83 -3.00 -5.09 6.69
N ARG A 84 -3.95 -4.53 7.44
CA ARG A 84 -5.04 -5.30 8.05
C ARG A 84 -5.92 -6.00 7.02
N GLU A 85 -6.21 -5.38 5.90
CA GLU A 85 -6.99 -6.00 4.81
C GLU A 85 -6.30 -7.26 4.29
N PHE A 86 -4.99 -7.21 4.05
CA PHE A 86 -4.23 -8.38 3.60
C PHE A 86 -4.08 -9.44 4.69
N LEU A 87 -3.87 -9.05 5.94
CA LEU A 87 -3.80 -9.98 7.06
C LEU A 87 -5.13 -10.72 7.26
N SER A 88 -6.25 -10.01 7.20
CA SER A 88 -7.58 -10.57 7.46
C SER A 88 -7.99 -11.66 6.47
N VAL A 89 -7.45 -11.65 5.26
CA VAL A 89 -7.73 -12.64 4.22
C VAL A 89 -6.57 -13.64 4.01
N GLY A 90 -5.58 -13.64 4.90
CA GLY A 90 -4.51 -14.63 4.92
C GLY A 90 -3.48 -14.51 3.79
N LEU A 91 -3.27 -13.32 3.27
CA LEU A 91 -2.36 -13.10 2.13
C LEU A 91 -0.94 -12.64 2.52
N VAL A 92 -0.60 -12.66 3.80
CA VAL A 92 0.71 -12.25 4.30
C VAL A 92 1.51 -13.47 4.77
N ASP A 93 2.64 -13.74 4.15
CA ASP A 93 3.52 -14.85 4.50
C ASP A 93 4.52 -14.47 5.58
N VAL A 94 5.08 -13.26 5.49
CA VAL A 94 6.08 -12.74 6.44
C VAL A 94 5.73 -11.31 6.80
N MET A 95 5.79 -10.98 8.07
CA MET A 95 5.52 -9.63 8.57
C MET A 95 6.68 -9.13 9.42
N GLN A 96 7.11 -7.89 9.15
CA GLN A 96 8.10 -7.19 9.96
C GLN A 96 7.45 -5.96 10.59
N VAL A 97 7.53 -5.85 11.90
CA VAL A 97 7.06 -4.70 12.67
C VAL A 97 8.23 -4.06 13.39
N VAL A 98 8.42 -2.77 13.16
CA VAL A 98 9.43 -1.99 13.89
C VAL A 98 8.77 -1.27 15.04
N LEU A 99 9.16 -1.62 16.27
CA LEU A 99 8.66 -0.98 17.48
C LEU A 99 9.57 0.18 17.85
N VAL A 100 9.02 1.40 17.80
CA VAL A 100 9.71 2.62 18.21
C VAL A 100 9.31 2.94 19.64
N PRO A 101 10.25 3.12 20.59
CA PRO A 101 9.94 3.27 22.01
C PRO A 101 9.49 4.70 22.36
N ILE A 102 8.41 5.15 21.76
CA ILE A 102 7.74 6.42 22.05
C ILE A 102 6.24 6.19 22.23
N VAL A 103 5.58 7.08 22.96
CA VAL A 103 4.13 7.06 23.13
C VAL A 103 3.55 8.24 22.36
N LEU A 104 2.78 7.94 21.30
CA LEU A 104 2.12 8.96 20.49
C LEU A 104 0.81 9.45 21.13
N GLY A 105 0.13 8.60 21.89
CA GLY A 105 -1.17 8.89 22.50
C GLY A 105 -2.33 9.00 21.53
N ARG A 106 -2.08 8.87 20.22
CA ARG A 106 -3.09 8.91 19.16
C ARG A 106 -2.56 8.21 17.91
N GLY A 107 -3.44 7.94 16.96
CA GLY A 107 -3.10 7.33 15.69
C GLY A 107 -3.98 6.12 15.39
N VAL A 108 -3.67 5.43 14.31
CA VAL A 108 -4.38 4.23 13.87
C VAL A 108 -3.68 3.00 14.43
N SER A 109 -4.44 2.13 15.13
CA SER A 109 -3.92 0.87 15.64
C SER A 109 -3.69 -0.13 14.49
N LEU A 110 -2.55 -0.81 14.50
CA LEU A 110 -2.24 -1.84 13.52
C LEU A 110 -3.14 -3.09 13.70
N TRP A 111 -3.53 -3.41 14.92
CA TRP A 111 -4.19 -4.67 15.28
C TRP A 111 -5.72 -4.58 15.41
N GLU A 112 -6.29 -3.41 15.27
CA GLU A 112 -7.72 -3.21 15.39
C GLU A 112 -8.51 -4.05 14.39
N GLY A 113 -9.50 -4.80 14.88
CA GLY A 113 -10.34 -5.64 14.02
C GLY A 113 -9.73 -6.98 13.61
N LEU A 114 -8.58 -7.36 14.18
CA LEU A 114 -7.90 -8.62 13.86
C LEU A 114 -8.08 -9.71 14.92
N GLU A 115 -8.97 -9.49 15.88
CA GLU A 115 -9.19 -10.42 16.99
C GLU A 115 -9.59 -11.83 16.55
N GLY A 116 -10.29 -11.95 15.41
CA GLY A 116 -10.65 -13.26 14.84
C GLY A 116 -9.46 -14.10 14.39
N LEU A 117 -8.29 -13.51 14.21
CA LEU A 117 -7.07 -14.25 13.84
C LEU A 117 -6.48 -15.03 15.02
N GLU A 118 -6.88 -14.71 16.26
CA GLU A 118 -6.45 -15.42 17.46
C GLU A 118 -6.98 -16.86 17.49
N ASP A 119 -8.09 -17.12 16.83
CA ASP A 119 -8.75 -18.42 16.80
C ASP A 119 -8.22 -19.36 15.69
N GLY A 120 -7.36 -18.83 14.85
CA GLY A 120 -6.83 -19.55 13.70
C GLY A 120 -5.36 -19.51 13.57
#